data_1a475e7c447ed9e4250d22f1d611ec3d
#
_entry.id   1a475e7c447ed9e4250d22f1d611ec3d
#
_cell.length_a   1.000
_cell.length_b   1.000
_cell.length_c   1.000
_cell.angle_alpha   90.00
_cell.angle_beta   90.00
_cell.angle_gamma   90.00
#
_symmetry.space_group_name_H-M   'P 1'
#
loop_
_entity.id
_entity.type
_entity.pdbx_description
1 polymer ?
#
loop_
_entity_poly.entity_id
_entity_poly.type
_entity_poly.pdbx_seq_one_letter_code
_entity_poly.pdbx_strand_id
1 'polypeptide(L)'
;MCIRDRFNTPPVFTVCVVNETLKWIQSLGGLKEMEIINERKAEKLYTEIERNSLFKSPINKEDRSTMNVPFVFLDKKIDDKIFLDYCLNKGLTTLKGHRSVGGFRASIYNAMPA
;
A
#
# COMPACT_ATOMS: atom_id res chain seq x y z
N MET A 1 -8.50 37.05 21.09
CA MET A 1 -8.04 36.18 19.97
C MET A 1 -8.98 36.42 18.79
N CYS A 2 -8.53 37.15 17.76
CA CYS A 2 -9.37 37.53 16.62
C CYS A 2 -9.60 36.29 15.72
N ILE A 3 -10.85 35.82 15.64
CA ILE A 3 -11.29 34.70 14.79
C ILE A 3 -11.44 35.14 13.32
N ARG A 4 -10.90 36.33 12.94
CA ARG A 4 -11.12 36.92 11.61
C ARG A 4 -10.34 36.29 10.47
N ASP A 5 -9.40 35.41 10.74
CA ASP A 5 -8.48 34.79 9.77
C ASP A 5 -8.88 33.38 9.35
N ARG A 6 -9.98 32.82 9.85
CA ARG A 6 -10.44 31.47 9.54
C ARG A 6 -11.84 31.50 8.99
N PHE A 7 -11.98 31.02 7.77
CA PHE A 7 -13.28 30.94 7.08
C PHE A 7 -14.22 29.92 7.71
N ASN A 8 -13.65 28.84 8.28
CA ASN A 8 -14.40 27.74 8.88
C ASN A 8 -13.76 27.26 10.20
N THR A 9 -14.55 26.62 11.05
CA THR A 9 -14.02 25.90 12.21
C THR A 9 -13.07 24.80 11.75
N PRO A 10 -11.82 24.71 12.25
CA PRO A 10 -10.91 23.67 11.85
C PRO A 10 -11.43 22.27 12.23
N PRO A 11 -11.12 21.23 11.43
CA PRO A 11 -11.53 19.86 11.72
C PRO A 11 -10.67 19.28 12.86
N VAL A 12 -11.00 19.66 14.10
CA VAL A 12 -10.18 19.37 15.30
C VAL A 12 -9.90 17.87 15.45
N PHE A 13 -10.91 17.01 15.26
CA PHE A 13 -10.73 15.55 15.36
C PHE A 13 -9.68 15.04 14.36
N THR A 14 -9.78 15.44 13.10
CA THR A 14 -8.82 15.06 12.07
C THR A 14 -7.40 15.52 12.40
N VAL A 15 -7.26 16.77 12.91
CA VAL A 15 -5.95 17.31 13.36
C VAL A 15 -5.39 16.47 14.51
N CYS A 16 -6.22 16.09 15.48
CA CYS A 16 -5.78 15.22 16.57
C CYS A 16 -5.31 13.85 16.06
N VAL A 17 -6.03 13.21 15.15
CA VAL A 17 -5.64 11.92 14.56
C VAL A 17 -4.30 12.04 13.81
N VAL A 18 -4.14 13.09 13.02
CA VAL A 18 -2.86 13.36 12.32
C VAL A 18 -1.73 13.55 13.33
N ASN A 19 -1.94 14.31 14.40
CA ASN A 19 -0.94 14.52 15.45
C ASN A 19 -0.50 13.19 16.09
N GLU A 20 -1.44 12.31 16.44
CA GLU A 20 -1.10 11.00 17.00
C GLU A 20 -0.36 10.10 15.99
N THR A 21 -0.74 10.16 14.73
CA THR A 21 -0.04 9.45 13.65
C THR A 21 1.40 9.95 13.50
N LEU A 22 1.62 11.26 13.56
CA LEU A 22 2.97 11.84 13.49
C LEU A 22 3.83 11.47 14.71
N LYS A 23 3.26 11.47 15.92
CA LYS A 23 3.94 10.99 17.13
C LYS A 23 4.34 9.53 16.99
N TRP A 24 3.46 8.68 16.45
CA TRP A 24 3.77 7.28 16.20
C TRP A 24 4.92 7.13 15.20
N ILE A 25 4.93 7.84 14.09
CA ILE A 25 6.05 7.84 13.12
C ILE A 25 7.35 8.30 13.82
N GLN A 26 7.27 9.33 14.65
CA GLN A 26 8.41 9.84 15.41
C GLN A 26 8.97 8.82 16.39
N SER A 27 8.09 8.03 17.05
CA SER A 27 8.49 6.95 17.95
C SER A 27 9.19 5.78 17.26
N LEU A 28 8.96 5.60 15.95
CA LEU A 28 9.63 4.60 15.11
C LEU A 28 11.00 5.06 14.57
N GLY A 29 11.45 6.26 14.90
CA GLY A 29 12.71 6.82 14.40
C GLY A 29 12.54 7.89 13.33
N GLY A 30 11.30 8.31 13.06
CA GLY A 30 10.98 9.38 12.12
C GLY A 30 10.84 8.92 10.67
N LEU A 31 10.87 9.89 9.76
CA LEU A 31 10.61 9.64 8.32
C LEU A 31 11.64 8.73 7.67
N LYS A 32 12.91 8.86 8.03
CA LYS A 32 14.00 8.06 7.46
C LYS A 32 13.83 6.57 7.76
N GLU A 33 13.53 6.23 9.01
CA GLU A 33 13.28 4.84 9.39
C GLU A 33 12.00 4.30 8.75
N MET A 34 10.95 5.11 8.63
CA MET A 34 9.74 4.73 7.94
C MET A 34 10.00 4.46 6.45
N GLU A 35 10.83 5.26 5.79
CA GLU A 35 11.24 5.05 4.40
C GLU A 35 11.94 3.70 4.24
N ILE A 36 12.95 3.41 5.06
CA ILE A 36 13.69 2.14 5.05
C ILE A 36 12.75 0.94 5.25
N ILE A 37 11.81 1.05 6.20
CA ILE A 37 10.82 0.00 6.45
C ILE A 37 9.93 -0.23 5.23
N ASN A 38 9.47 0.83 4.58
CA ASN A 38 8.60 0.75 3.41
C ASN A 38 9.34 0.20 2.19
N GLU A 39 10.56 0.66 1.94
CA GLU A 39 11.41 0.13 0.88
C GLU A 39 11.64 -1.38 1.06
N ARG A 40 12.01 -1.81 2.27
CA ARG A 40 12.21 -3.24 2.58
C ARG A 40 10.95 -4.08 2.35
N LYS A 41 9.77 -3.58 2.71
CA LYS A 41 8.49 -4.26 2.44
C LYS A 41 8.23 -4.38 0.94
N ALA A 42 8.39 -3.28 0.22
CA ALA A 42 8.18 -3.24 -1.22
C ALA A 42 9.16 -4.15 -1.95
N GLU A 43 10.43 -4.11 -1.59
CA GLU A 43 11.48 -4.95 -2.18
C GLU A 43 11.19 -6.45 -2.01
N LYS A 44 10.80 -6.88 -0.80
CA LYS A 44 10.38 -8.27 -0.57
C LYS A 44 9.28 -8.70 -1.53
N LEU A 45 8.26 -7.88 -1.69
CA LEU A 45 7.10 -8.21 -2.50
C LEU A 45 7.44 -8.19 -4.01
N TYR A 46 8.15 -7.18 -4.48
CA TYR A 46 8.58 -7.11 -5.88
C TYR A 46 9.55 -8.23 -6.25
N THR A 47 10.47 -8.56 -5.36
CA THR A 47 11.39 -9.69 -5.56
C THR A 47 10.63 -11.00 -5.69
N GLU A 48 9.64 -11.23 -4.86
CA GLU A 48 8.81 -12.44 -4.94
C GLU A 48 7.97 -12.49 -6.22
N ILE A 49 7.39 -11.37 -6.64
CA ILE A 49 6.65 -11.27 -7.91
C ILE A 49 7.57 -11.57 -9.10
N GLU A 50 8.80 -11.06 -9.10
CA GLU A 50 9.78 -11.29 -10.19
C GLU A 50 10.35 -12.71 -10.17
N ARG A 51 10.52 -13.31 -9.00
CA ARG A 51 10.99 -14.68 -8.84
C ARG A 51 9.95 -15.69 -9.30
N ASN A 52 8.69 -15.37 -9.10
CA ASN A 52 7.57 -16.28 -9.37
C ASN A 52 7.21 -16.28 -10.86
N SER A 53 7.12 -17.45 -11.47
CA SER A 53 6.77 -17.62 -12.88
C SER A 53 5.28 -17.38 -13.21
N LEU A 54 4.43 -17.18 -12.19
CA LEU A 54 2.98 -16.97 -12.38
C LEU A 54 2.62 -15.50 -12.53
N PHE A 55 3.42 -14.59 -11.94
CA PHE A 55 3.11 -13.18 -11.83
C PHE A 55 4.11 -12.29 -12.52
N LYS A 56 3.68 -11.08 -12.85
CA LYS A 56 4.54 -9.99 -13.27
C LYS A 56 4.02 -8.66 -12.75
N SER A 57 4.91 -7.70 -12.52
CA SER A 57 4.53 -6.31 -12.31
C SER A 57 4.28 -5.64 -13.67
N PRO A 58 3.12 -4.98 -13.88
CA PRO A 58 2.87 -4.22 -15.10
C PRO A 58 3.57 -2.85 -15.12
N ILE A 59 4.24 -2.49 -14.04
CA ILE A 59 4.87 -1.17 -13.84
C ILE A 59 6.39 -1.29 -14.01
N ASN A 60 6.98 -0.35 -14.75
CA ASN A 60 8.43 -0.23 -14.89
C ASN A 60 9.09 -0.03 -13.53
N LYS A 61 10.34 -0.51 -13.39
CA LYS A 61 11.06 -0.46 -12.10
C LYS A 61 11.20 0.96 -11.54
N GLU A 62 11.38 1.94 -12.41
CA GLU A 62 11.55 3.36 -12.06
C GLU A 62 10.29 4.02 -11.51
N ASP A 63 9.10 3.49 -11.89
CA ASP A 63 7.80 4.06 -11.55
C ASP A 63 7.10 3.29 -10.40
N ARG A 64 7.78 2.36 -9.76
CA ARG A 64 7.21 1.49 -8.72
C ARG A 64 6.93 2.24 -7.44
N SER A 65 5.71 2.05 -6.92
CA SER A 65 5.33 2.55 -5.59
C SER A 65 5.81 1.61 -4.49
N THR A 66 6.28 2.19 -3.38
CA THR A 66 6.59 1.44 -2.15
C THR A 66 5.35 1.14 -1.29
N MET A 67 4.18 1.67 -1.65
CA MET A 67 2.94 1.55 -0.89
C MET A 67 1.89 0.69 -1.56
N ASN A 68 1.80 0.74 -2.89
CA ASN A 68 0.85 0.01 -3.69
C ASN A 68 1.58 -0.79 -4.76
N VAL A 69 1.55 -2.09 -4.64
CA VAL A 69 2.24 -3.01 -5.53
C VAL A 69 1.21 -3.69 -6.43
N PRO A 70 1.07 -3.25 -7.69
CA PRO A 70 0.22 -3.92 -8.67
C PRO A 70 0.95 -5.10 -9.28
N PHE A 71 0.21 -6.19 -9.49
CA PHE A 71 0.71 -7.37 -10.18
C PHE A 71 -0.41 -8.06 -10.96
N VAL A 72 -0.05 -8.81 -11.98
CA VAL A 72 -0.97 -9.52 -12.86
C VAL A 72 -0.45 -10.91 -13.14
N PHE A 73 -1.32 -11.83 -13.55
CA PHE A 73 -0.86 -13.10 -14.08
C PHE A 73 -0.06 -12.92 -15.38
N LEU A 74 0.96 -13.72 -15.56
CA LEU A 74 1.66 -13.86 -16.85
C LEU A 74 0.76 -14.51 -17.90
N ASP A 75 0.04 -15.57 -17.51
CA ASP A 75 -0.92 -16.26 -18.37
C ASP A 75 -2.32 -15.69 -18.13
N LYS A 76 -2.89 -15.04 -19.14
CA LYS A 76 -4.25 -14.49 -19.13
C LYS A 76 -5.37 -15.53 -19.06
N LYS A 77 -5.04 -16.83 -19.15
CA LYS A 77 -6.03 -17.91 -19.06
C LYS A 77 -6.38 -18.26 -17.61
N ILE A 78 -5.59 -17.80 -16.65
CA ILE A 78 -5.85 -18.05 -15.23
C ILE A 78 -6.96 -17.12 -14.78
N ASP A 79 -7.99 -17.66 -14.12
CA ASP A 79 -9.10 -16.88 -13.60
C ASP A 79 -8.69 -16.13 -12.31
N ASP A 80 -8.71 -14.80 -12.39
CA ASP A 80 -8.43 -13.91 -11.25
C ASP A 80 -9.30 -14.23 -10.03
N LYS A 81 -10.54 -14.69 -10.24
CA LYS A 81 -11.49 -14.99 -9.17
C LYS A 81 -11.03 -16.16 -8.31
N ILE A 82 -10.52 -17.23 -8.93
CA ILE A 82 -10.01 -18.40 -8.21
C ILE A 82 -8.86 -18.00 -7.27
N PHE A 83 -7.97 -17.17 -7.76
CA PHE A 83 -6.85 -16.67 -6.96
C PHE A 83 -7.32 -15.77 -5.82
N LEU A 84 -8.26 -14.86 -6.07
CA LEU A 84 -8.81 -13.98 -5.04
C LEU A 84 -9.53 -14.76 -3.93
N ASP A 85 -10.30 -15.78 -4.30
CA ASP A 85 -10.98 -16.68 -3.35
C ASP A 85 -9.96 -17.48 -2.51
N TYR A 86 -8.90 -17.96 -3.14
CA TYR A 86 -7.80 -18.62 -2.42
C TYR A 86 -7.12 -17.67 -1.42
N CYS A 87 -6.81 -16.46 -1.84
CA CYS A 87 -6.21 -15.44 -0.98
C CYS A 87 -7.12 -15.07 0.20
N LEU A 88 -8.42 -14.92 -0.06
CA LEU A 88 -9.42 -14.65 0.97
C LEU A 88 -9.45 -15.75 2.03
N ASN A 89 -9.41 -17.02 1.62
CA ASN A 89 -9.37 -18.17 2.51
C ASN A 89 -8.07 -18.23 3.35
N LYS A 90 -7.01 -17.57 2.88
CA LYS A 90 -5.74 -17.41 3.62
C LYS A 90 -5.67 -16.14 4.46
N GLY A 91 -6.76 -15.36 4.55
CA GLY A 91 -6.83 -14.11 5.31
C GLY A 91 -6.29 -12.87 4.56
N LEU A 92 -5.95 -13.01 3.29
CA LEU A 92 -5.50 -11.89 2.45
C LEU A 92 -6.71 -11.25 1.77
N THR A 93 -7.16 -10.13 2.30
CA THR A 93 -8.33 -9.39 1.79
C THR A 93 -7.91 -8.24 0.87
N THR A 94 -8.86 -7.72 0.09
CA THR A 94 -8.72 -6.47 -0.70
C THR A 94 -7.60 -6.48 -1.75
N LEU A 95 -7.20 -7.64 -2.27
CA LEU A 95 -6.16 -7.76 -3.30
C LEU A 95 -6.64 -7.40 -4.71
N LYS A 96 -7.94 -7.27 -4.94
CA LYS A 96 -8.48 -6.93 -6.26
C LYS A 96 -7.95 -5.59 -6.75
N GLY A 97 -7.43 -5.55 -7.97
CA GLY A 97 -6.90 -4.35 -8.61
C GLY A 97 -7.97 -3.30 -8.93
N HIS A 98 -7.53 -2.15 -9.42
CA HIS A 98 -8.44 -1.07 -9.80
C HIS A 98 -9.30 -1.47 -11.00
N ARG A 99 -10.55 -1.02 -11.07
CA ARG A 99 -11.52 -1.40 -12.12
C ARG A 99 -11.03 -1.09 -13.54
N SER A 100 -10.24 -0.03 -13.71
CA SER A 100 -9.73 0.39 -15.03
C SER A 100 -8.48 -0.36 -15.48
N VAL A 101 -7.72 -0.93 -14.55
CA VAL A 101 -6.43 -1.60 -14.83
C VAL A 101 -6.55 -3.12 -14.75
N GLY A 102 -7.45 -3.61 -13.90
CA GLY A 102 -7.59 -5.06 -13.63
C GLY A 102 -6.47 -5.60 -12.74
N GLY A 103 -6.32 -6.93 -12.75
CA GLY A 103 -5.29 -7.63 -12.00
C GLY A 103 -5.44 -7.50 -10.49
N PHE A 104 -4.31 -7.48 -9.79
CA PHE A 104 -4.21 -7.46 -8.33
C PHE A 104 -3.42 -6.27 -7.84
N ARG A 105 -3.66 -5.88 -6.59
CA ARG A 105 -2.93 -4.81 -5.92
C ARG A 105 -2.76 -5.14 -4.45
N ALA A 106 -1.53 -5.25 -4.00
CA ALA A 106 -1.20 -5.28 -2.58
C ALA A 106 -0.97 -3.86 -2.07
N SER A 107 -1.74 -3.46 -1.04
CA SER A 107 -1.58 -2.17 -0.36
C SER A 107 -0.82 -2.39 0.94
N ILE A 108 0.44 -1.98 1.00
CA ILE A 108 1.38 -2.23 2.10
C ILE A 108 1.72 -0.92 2.83
N TYR A 109 0.70 -0.24 3.33
CA TYR A 109 0.85 1.06 3.98
C TYR A 109 1.76 1.02 5.22
N ASN A 110 2.09 2.21 5.75
CA ASN A 110 3.06 2.39 6.84
C ASN A 110 2.83 1.49 8.06
N ALA A 111 1.58 1.31 8.47
CA ALA A 111 1.24 0.52 9.65
C ALA A 111 1.28 -1.01 9.43
N MET A 112 1.43 -1.47 8.19
CA MET A 112 1.54 -2.89 7.90
C MET A 112 2.93 -3.39 8.29
N PRO A 113 3.05 -4.44 9.12
CA PRO A 113 4.35 -5.01 9.48
C PRO A 113 5.06 -5.63 8.26
N ALA A 114 6.40 -5.74 8.36
CA ALA A 114 7.24 -6.28 7.29
C ALA A 114 7.22 -7.83 7.22
#